data_95a95e3634e26bb7b074d2041f4bf146
#
_entry.id   95a95e3634e26bb7b074d2041f4bf146
#
_cell.length_a   1.000
_cell.length_b   1.000
_cell.length_c   1.000
_cell.angle_alpha   90.00
_cell.angle_beta   90.00
_cell.angle_gamma   90.00
#
_symmetry.space_group_name_H-M   'P 1'
#
loop_
_entity.id
_entity.type
_entity.pdbx_description
1 polymer ?
#
loop_
_entity_poly.entity_id
_entity_poly.type
_entity_poly.pdbx_seq_one_letter_code
_entity_poly.pdbx_strand_id
1 'polypeptide(L)'
;MILQSLLFCKKSNCNIEDNSNINFYLGADLSYVNEMEDCGAVYKNSSNQEADVFDIFETAGANLVRVRLWHNPTWTNYSNLEDVKKTIRRAKDNNMVVLLDFHYSDTWADPSKQEIPLAWEINLNNDSLLGHMLYDYTFSTLKTLDSLDLTPEIVQIGNEINPMILQKGNLQWPIDWDRNSLLLNKGIEAVRNFSVGTQNNIEIMLHIAQPENGIWWFDQASSNNVVDYDWIGLSYYPQWSQYNLSNLEPVLTNLRTTYNKKLMIVETAYPFTLQNNDSANNILDSQSLLVDYPATQQGQLDYLLELKQVLQNSGGSGLVYWEPAWVSTTCSTLWGNGSHWDNATLFDHEFKATKGLEFYCDNN
;
A
#
# COMPACT_ATOMS: atom_id res chain seq x y z
N MET A 1 17.70 4.91 -40.19
CA MET A 1 16.47 5.59 -39.84
C MET A 1 15.58 4.56 -39.15
N ILE A 2 15.76 4.42 -37.85
CA ILE A 2 15.04 3.41 -37.02
C ILE A 2 13.78 4.11 -36.53
N LEU A 3 12.61 3.65 -37.00
CA LEU A 3 11.32 4.06 -36.45
C LEU A 3 11.24 3.56 -35.02
N GLN A 4 11.39 4.44 -34.04
CA GLN A 4 10.91 4.19 -32.70
C GLN A 4 9.38 4.19 -32.77
N SER A 5 8.80 3.01 -32.64
CA SER A 5 7.35 2.87 -32.40
C SER A 5 7.07 3.41 -31.01
N LEU A 6 6.48 4.58 -30.91
CA LEU A 6 5.78 5.05 -29.72
C LEU A 6 4.61 4.09 -29.50
N LEU A 7 4.80 3.11 -28.62
CA LEU A 7 3.69 2.33 -28.07
C LEU A 7 2.89 3.26 -27.14
N PHE A 8 1.87 3.88 -27.70
CA PHE A 8 0.80 4.41 -26.88
C PHE A 8 0.03 3.23 -26.30
N CYS A 9 -0.10 3.14 -24.99
CA CYS A 9 -1.06 2.27 -24.34
C CYS A 9 -2.45 2.61 -24.92
N LYS A 10 -2.91 1.79 -25.88
CA LYS A 10 -4.27 1.95 -26.39
C LYS A 10 -5.19 1.33 -25.35
N LYS A 11 -5.94 2.18 -24.62
CA LYS A 11 -7.16 1.74 -23.96
C LYS A 11 -7.95 0.91 -24.99
N SER A 12 -8.00 -0.40 -24.85
CA SER A 12 -9.07 -1.20 -25.44
C SER A 12 -10.36 -0.57 -24.91
N ASN A 13 -11.34 -0.27 -25.76
CA ASN A 13 -12.62 0.30 -25.36
C ASN A 13 -13.22 -0.56 -24.24
N CYS A 14 -12.83 -0.28 -23.00
CA CYS A 14 -13.46 -0.85 -21.82
C CYS A 14 -14.82 -0.16 -21.72
N ASN A 15 -15.87 -0.89 -22.11
CA ASN A 15 -17.18 -0.66 -21.55
C ASN A 15 -17.01 -0.61 -20.02
N ILE A 16 -17.81 0.19 -19.34
CA ILE A 16 -17.91 0.24 -17.89
C ILE A 16 -18.22 -1.20 -17.44
N GLU A 17 -17.19 -2.00 -17.24
CA GLU A 17 -17.31 -3.35 -16.68
C GLU A 17 -17.38 -3.17 -15.16
N ASP A 18 -18.42 -3.75 -14.60
CA ASP A 18 -18.60 -3.97 -13.18
C ASP A 18 -17.27 -4.41 -12.55
N ASN A 19 -16.80 -3.73 -11.50
CA ASN A 19 -15.53 -4.01 -10.78
C ASN A 19 -15.40 -5.48 -10.30
N SER A 20 -16.43 -6.31 -10.51
CA SER A 20 -16.47 -7.74 -10.21
C SER A 20 -15.57 -8.62 -11.08
N ASN A 21 -14.91 -8.09 -12.12
CA ASN A 21 -14.10 -8.85 -13.08
C ASN A 21 -12.63 -8.45 -13.17
N ILE A 22 -12.09 -7.73 -12.16
CA ILE A 22 -10.65 -7.43 -12.13
C ILE A 22 -9.89 -8.74 -11.80
N ASN A 23 -9.16 -9.25 -12.79
CA ASN A 23 -8.38 -10.48 -12.63
C ASN A 23 -7.04 -10.23 -11.91
N PHE A 24 -6.49 -9.02 -12.00
CA PHE A 24 -5.24 -8.62 -11.38
C PHE A 24 -5.24 -7.13 -11.06
N TYR A 25 -4.95 -6.79 -9.79
CA TYR A 25 -4.86 -5.40 -9.35
C TYR A 25 -3.48 -4.83 -9.66
N LEU A 26 -3.45 -3.69 -10.35
CA LEU A 26 -2.27 -2.86 -10.53
C LEU A 26 -2.50 -1.56 -9.77
N GLY A 27 -1.90 -1.46 -8.60
CA GLY A 27 -2.19 -0.39 -7.64
C GLY A 27 -1.06 0.61 -7.47
N ALA A 28 -1.45 1.79 -6.99
CA ALA A 28 -0.55 2.84 -6.51
C ALA A 28 -0.95 3.25 -5.08
N ASP A 29 0.01 3.32 -4.15
CA ASP A 29 -0.21 4.00 -2.88
C ASP A 29 -0.06 5.50 -3.10
N LEU A 30 -1.14 6.25 -2.94
CA LEU A 30 -1.19 7.68 -3.23
C LEU A 30 -1.42 8.52 -1.96
N SER A 31 -0.95 8.03 -0.82
CA SER A 31 -1.19 8.65 0.48
C SER A 31 -0.53 10.01 0.63
N TYR A 32 0.62 10.26 -0.03
CA TYR A 32 1.32 11.54 0.01
C TYR A 32 0.83 12.57 -1.01
N VAL A 33 0.00 12.21 -1.97
CA VAL A 33 -0.31 13.07 -3.13
C VAL A 33 -0.88 14.43 -2.73
N ASN A 34 -1.87 14.44 -1.83
CA ASN A 34 -2.49 15.69 -1.40
C ASN A 34 -1.48 16.64 -0.72
N GLU A 35 -0.56 16.08 0.08
CA GLU A 35 0.52 16.85 0.72
C GLU A 35 1.49 17.41 -0.32
N MET A 36 1.90 16.61 -1.29
CA MET A 36 2.83 17.05 -2.33
C MET A 36 2.23 18.17 -3.19
N GLU A 37 0.96 18.05 -3.58
CA GLU A 37 0.25 19.08 -4.36
C GLU A 37 0.09 20.37 -3.55
N ASP A 38 -0.29 20.30 -2.27
CA ASP A 38 -0.39 21.46 -1.39
C ASP A 38 0.98 22.15 -1.19
N CYS A 39 2.09 21.40 -1.36
CA CYS A 39 3.46 21.91 -1.33
C CYS A 39 4.02 22.31 -2.70
N GLY A 40 3.14 22.38 -3.71
CA GLY A 40 3.46 22.93 -5.02
C GLY A 40 3.93 21.90 -6.06
N ALA A 41 3.79 20.60 -5.81
CA ALA A 41 4.01 19.61 -6.86
C ALA A 41 2.97 19.76 -7.98
N VAL A 42 3.43 19.78 -9.24
CA VAL A 42 2.59 19.83 -10.43
C VAL A 42 2.98 18.68 -11.33
N TYR A 43 2.20 17.60 -11.29
CA TYR A 43 2.51 16.39 -12.03
C TYR A 43 2.25 16.54 -13.52
N LYS A 44 3.08 15.87 -14.32
CA LYS A 44 2.99 15.88 -15.78
C LYS A 44 2.97 14.45 -16.31
N ASN A 45 2.12 14.21 -17.28
CA ASN A 45 2.06 12.94 -17.98
C ASN A 45 3.32 12.70 -18.87
N SER A 46 3.39 11.54 -19.52
CA SER A 46 4.51 11.18 -20.42
C SER A 46 4.70 12.15 -21.59
N SER A 47 3.64 12.88 -21.98
CA SER A 47 3.68 13.93 -23.01
C SER A 47 4.11 15.29 -22.46
N ASN A 48 4.54 15.38 -21.19
CA ASN A 48 4.95 16.60 -20.49
C ASN A 48 3.81 17.64 -20.35
N GLN A 49 2.58 17.18 -20.26
CA GLN A 49 1.39 17.99 -20.00
C GLN A 49 0.99 17.86 -18.56
N GLU A 50 0.67 18.97 -17.89
CA GLU A 50 0.13 18.98 -16.53
C GLU A 50 -1.21 18.24 -16.48
N ALA A 51 -1.36 17.35 -15.51
CA ALA A 51 -2.57 16.56 -15.30
C ALA A 51 -2.70 16.15 -13.83
N ASP A 52 -3.93 15.85 -13.41
CA ASP A 52 -4.17 15.24 -12.10
C ASP A 52 -3.44 13.89 -11.99
N VAL A 53 -2.81 13.65 -10.86
CA VAL A 53 -2.00 12.44 -10.68
C VAL A 53 -2.84 11.16 -10.72
N PHE A 54 -4.08 11.19 -10.23
CA PHE A 54 -4.99 10.03 -10.30
C PHE A 54 -5.37 9.72 -11.75
N ASP A 55 -5.64 10.77 -12.57
CA ASP A 55 -5.89 10.62 -14.01
C ASP A 55 -4.66 10.04 -14.73
N ILE A 56 -3.44 10.45 -14.33
CA ILE A 56 -2.20 9.91 -14.91
C ILE A 56 -2.10 8.41 -14.65
N PHE A 57 -2.34 7.96 -13.41
CA PHE A 57 -2.27 6.54 -13.05
C PHE A 57 -3.38 5.73 -13.71
N GLU A 58 -4.62 6.22 -13.70
CA GLU A 58 -5.76 5.55 -14.36
C GLU A 58 -5.54 5.41 -15.87
N THR A 59 -5.07 6.48 -16.52
CA THR A 59 -4.76 6.46 -17.94
C THR A 59 -3.63 5.49 -18.28
N ALA A 60 -2.67 5.29 -17.37
CA ALA A 60 -1.61 4.30 -17.53
C ALA A 60 -2.10 2.86 -17.35
N GLY A 61 -3.25 2.64 -16.72
CA GLY A 61 -3.86 1.33 -16.49
C GLY A 61 -3.91 0.89 -15.02
N ALA A 62 -3.57 1.78 -14.08
CA ALA A 62 -3.78 1.51 -12.66
C ALA A 62 -5.28 1.38 -12.37
N ASN A 63 -5.64 0.39 -11.56
CA ASN A 63 -7.03 0.07 -11.22
C ASN A 63 -7.31 0.00 -9.72
N LEU A 64 -6.29 0.28 -8.88
CA LEU A 64 -6.40 0.29 -7.44
C LEU A 64 -5.56 1.44 -6.84
N VAL A 65 -6.14 2.13 -5.85
CA VAL A 65 -5.43 3.07 -4.99
C VAL A 65 -5.38 2.51 -3.58
N ARG A 66 -4.18 2.37 -3.01
CA ARG A 66 -3.98 2.14 -1.59
C ARG A 66 -3.86 3.50 -0.90
N VAL A 67 -4.47 3.64 0.27
CA VAL A 67 -4.41 4.86 1.08
C VAL A 67 -4.28 4.53 2.55
N ARG A 68 -3.26 5.12 3.19
CA ARG A 68 -2.94 5.01 4.61
C ARG A 68 -3.87 5.88 5.45
N LEU A 69 -4.35 5.34 6.59
CA LEU A 69 -5.11 6.09 7.59
C LEU A 69 -4.44 6.00 8.95
N TRP A 70 -3.99 7.15 9.47
CA TRP A 70 -3.61 7.35 10.88
C TRP A 70 -4.83 7.72 11.72
N HIS A 71 -4.81 7.37 13.01
CA HIS A 71 -5.96 7.57 13.89
C HIS A 71 -6.22 9.06 14.17
N ASN A 72 -5.23 9.77 14.71
CA ASN A 72 -5.33 11.20 15.00
C ASN A 72 -3.94 11.85 14.97
N PRO A 73 -3.30 11.96 13.81
CA PRO A 73 -1.97 12.58 13.73
C PRO A 73 -2.04 14.07 14.10
N THR A 74 -1.22 14.49 15.06
CA THR A 74 -1.15 15.90 15.50
C THR A 74 0.04 16.65 14.91
N TRP A 75 0.93 15.95 14.23
CA TRP A 75 2.16 16.46 13.65
C TRP A 75 2.03 16.76 12.15
N THR A 76 0.95 16.34 11.53
CA THR A 76 0.62 16.58 10.11
C THR A 76 -0.88 16.78 9.95
N ASN A 77 -1.29 17.41 8.85
CA ASN A 77 -2.68 17.53 8.43
C ASN A 77 -3.12 16.41 7.46
N TYR A 78 -2.21 15.49 7.13
CA TYR A 78 -2.43 14.46 6.12
C TYR A 78 -2.55 13.07 6.74
N SER A 79 -3.02 12.11 5.95
CA SER A 79 -3.31 10.73 6.35
C SER A 79 -4.28 10.61 7.53
N ASN A 80 -4.96 11.67 7.95
CA ASN A 80 -6.12 11.62 8.83
C ASN A 80 -7.39 11.35 8.02
N LEU A 81 -8.53 11.14 8.67
CA LEU A 81 -9.77 10.77 7.99
C LEU A 81 -10.23 11.82 6.95
N GLU A 82 -10.01 13.11 7.19
CA GLU A 82 -10.43 14.17 6.24
C GLU A 82 -9.58 14.13 4.96
N ASP A 83 -8.28 13.94 5.09
CA ASP A 83 -7.37 13.77 3.96
C ASP A 83 -7.66 12.48 3.19
N VAL A 84 -7.87 11.37 3.91
CA VAL A 84 -8.21 10.07 3.32
C VAL A 84 -9.51 10.13 2.52
N LYS A 85 -10.53 10.87 2.99
CA LYS A 85 -11.76 11.11 2.23
C LYS A 85 -11.48 11.78 0.87
N LYS A 86 -10.56 12.75 0.84
CA LYS A 86 -10.16 13.44 -0.40
C LYS A 86 -9.49 12.45 -1.36
N THR A 87 -8.56 11.65 -0.87
CA THR A 87 -7.86 10.63 -1.67
C THR A 87 -8.83 9.57 -2.21
N ILE A 88 -9.73 9.03 -1.37
CA ILE A 88 -10.72 8.04 -1.80
C ILE A 88 -11.67 8.63 -2.85
N ARG A 89 -12.12 9.88 -2.68
CA ARG A 89 -12.98 10.56 -3.68
C ARG A 89 -12.30 10.59 -5.04
N ARG A 90 -11.05 11.04 -5.09
CA ARG A 90 -10.27 11.11 -6.34
C ARG A 90 -10.07 9.71 -6.97
N ALA A 91 -9.82 8.68 -6.17
CA ALA A 91 -9.72 7.31 -6.67
C ALA A 91 -11.03 6.83 -7.30
N LYS A 92 -12.16 7.05 -6.60
CA LYS A 92 -13.49 6.64 -7.10
C LYS A 92 -13.95 7.45 -8.31
N ASP A 93 -13.65 8.75 -8.38
CA ASP A 93 -13.92 9.60 -9.55
C ASP A 93 -13.15 9.08 -10.79
N ASN A 94 -12.05 8.36 -10.58
CA ASN A 94 -11.25 7.67 -11.61
C ASN A 94 -11.59 6.16 -11.73
N ASN A 95 -12.69 5.68 -11.16
CA ASN A 95 -13.14 4.29 -11.22
C ASN A 95 -12.10 3.28 -10.69
N MET A 96 -11.21 3.70 -9.80
CA MET A 96 -10.22 2.81 -9.17
C MET A 96 -10.77 2.21 -7.88
N VAL A 97 -10.45 0.93 -7.64
CA VAL A 97 -10.71 0.22 -6.38
C VAL A 97 -9.91 0.86 -5.26
N VAL A 98 -10.45 0.92 -4.06
CA VAL A 98 -9.79 1.47 -2.88
C VAL A 98 -9.40 0.37 -1.90
N LEU A 99 -8.12 0.32 -1.55
CA LEU A 99 -7.58 -0.41 -0.42
C LEU A 99 -7.29 0.58 0.71
N LEU A 100 -8.11 0.56 1.76
CA LEU A 100 -7.92 1.42 2.93
C LEU A 100 -7.04 0.72 3.96
N ASP A 101 -5.90 1.32 4.26
CA ASP A 101 -4.91 0.80 5.20
C ASP A 101 -5.01 1.48 6.58
N PHE A 102 -5.57 0.79 7.56
CA PHE A 102 -5.60 1.26 8.94
C PHE A 102 -4.26 1.00 9.62
N HIS A 103 -3.50 2.04 9.92
CA HIS A 103 -2.28 1.90 10.74
C HIS A 103 -2.56 1.66 12.23
N TYR A 104 -3.76 2.02 12.72
CA TYR A 104 -4.09 2.00 14.15
C TYR A 104 -3.05 2.70 15.03
N SER A 105 -2.51 3.79 14.53
CA SER A 105 -1.48 4.61 15.16
C SER A 105 -1.72 6.08 14.79
N ASP A 106 -1.16 7.01 15.54
CA ASP A 106 -1.13 8.44 15.19
C ASP A 106 0.07 8.78 14.28
N THR A 107 0.84 7.77 13.89
CA THR A 107 2.05 7.89 13.07
C THR A 107 2.31 6.59 12.31
N TRP A 108 3.47 6.46 11.71
CA TRP A 108 3.91 5.24 11.03
C TRP A 108 3.81 4.01 11.93
N ALA A 109 3.25 2.94 11.38
CA ALA A 109 3.30 1.58 11.90
C ALA A 109 4.10 0.71 10.91
N ASP A 110 5.10 -0.02 11.41
CA ASP A 110 6.01 -0.85 10.63
C ASP A 110 6.57 -1.99 11.51
N PRO A 111 7.42 -2.91 10.98
CA PRO A 111 7.96 -4.01 11.77
C PRO A 111 8.81 -3.59 12.98
N SER A 112 9.26 -2.34 13.03
CA SER A 112 10.04 -1.78 14.14
C SER A 112 9.20 -0.95 15.11
N LYS A 113 7.96 -0.58 14.73
CA LYS A 113 7.12 0.36 15.48
C LYS A 113 5.63 0.09 15.26
N GLN A 114 4.92 -0.23 16.32
CA GLN A 114 3.45 -0.43 16.33
C GLN A 114 2.83 0.41 17.45
N GLU A 115 3.07 1.72 17.41
CA GLU A 115 2.71 2.64 18.48
C GLU A 115 1.19 2.80 18.61
N ILE A 116 0.66 2.57 19.81
CA ILE A 116 -0.75 2.78 20.12
C ILE A 116 -1.14 4.27 19.96
N PRO A 117 -2.33 4.61 19.43
CA PRO A 117 -2.82 5.99 19.45
C PRO A 117 -2.81 6.59 20.85
N LEU A 118 -2.37 7.84 21.00
CA LEU A 118 -2.30 8.53 22.27
C LEU A 118 -3.65 8.49 23.03
N ALA A 119 -4.75 8.64 22.31
CA ALA A 119 -6.10 8.60 22.88
C ALA A 119 -6.47 7.25 23.48
N TRP A 120 -5.80 6.16 23.10
CA TRP A 120 -6.09 4.79 23.55
C TRP A 120 -5.14 4.31 24.65
N GLU A 121 -4.03 5.00 24.91
CA GLU A 121 -2.98 4.59 25.87
C GLU A 121 -3.51 4.31 27.29
N ILE A 122 -4.55 5.00 27.72
CA ILE A 122 -5.15 4.78 29.04
C ILE A 122 -5.66 3.33 29.23
N ASN A 123 -5.93 2.63 28.12
CA ASN A 123 -6.43 1.25 28.11
C ASN A 123 -5.37 0.24 27.63
N LEU A 124 -4.10 0.64 27.54
CA LEU A 124 -3.02 -0.21 27.04
C LEU A 124 -2.95 -1.60 27.68
N ASN A 125 -3.24 -1.68 29.00
CA ASN A 125 -3.20 -2.91 29.79
C ASN A 125 -4.59 -3.54 29.96
N ASN A 126 -5.58 -3.15 29.16
CA ASN A 126 -6.93 -3.74 29.19
C ASN A 126 -7.33 -4.14 27.77
N ASP A 127 -6.96 -5.35 27.39
CA ASP A 127 -7.14 -5.86 26.04
C ASP A 127 -8.59 -5.84 25.58
N SER A 128 -9.54 -6.12 26.48
CA SER A 128 -10.97 -6.08 26.16
C SER A 128 -11.44 -4.68 25.80
N LEU A 129 -11.08 -3.66 26.59
CA LEU A 129 -11.44 -2.26 26.27
C LEU A 129 -10.72 -1.79 25.02
N LEU A 130 -9.45 -2.12 24.88
CA LEU A 130 -8.67 -1.77 23.69
C LEU A 130 -9.25 -2.39 22.43
N GLY A 131 -9.66 -3.66 22.50
CA GLY A 131 -10.36 -4.33 21.40
C GLY A 131 -11.68 -3.67 21.03
N HIS A 132 -12.47 -3.20 22.02
CA HIS A 132 -13.68 -2.43 21.73
C HIS A 132 -13.38 -1.09 21.07
N MET A 133 -12.34 -0.38 21.52
CA MET A 133 -11.94 0.90 20.88
C MET A 133 -11.50 0.70 19.42
N LEU A 134 -10.76 -0.36 19.15
CA LEU A 134 -10.34 -0.70 17.79
C LEU A 134 -11.56 -1.04 16.91
N TYR A 135 -12.49 -1.86 17.43
CA TYR A 135 -13.74 -2.17 16.76
C TYR A 135 -14.54 -0.90 16.44
N ASP A 136 -14.81 -0.07 17.45
CA ASP A 136 -15.62 1.14 17.32
C ASP A 136 -15.01 2.14 16.35
N TYR A 137 -13.68 2.30 16.38
CA TYR A 137 -12.96 3.17 15.43
C TYR A 137 -13.09 2.65 14.00
N THR A 138 -12.82 1.37 13.77
CA THR A 138 -12.93 0.76 12.43
C THR A 138 -14.36 0.87 11.89
N PHE A 139 -15.35 0.47 12.69
CA PHE A 139 -16.76 0.51 12.32
C PHE A 139 -17.26 1.93 12.03
N SER A 140 -16.92 2.89 12.89
CA SER A 140 -17.36 4.29 12.74
C SER A 140 -16.68 4.98 11.55
N THR A 141 -15.42 4.64 11.27
CA THR A 141 -14.71 5.12 10.08
C THR A 141 -15.40 4.63 8.81
N LEU A 142 -15.68 3.34 8.70
CA LEU A 142 -16.39 2.77 7.55
C LEU A 142 -17.79 3.37 7.38
N LYS A 143 -18.53 3.52 8.49
CA LYS A 143 -19.84 4.18 8.48
C LYS A 143 -19.76 5.63 7.98
N THR A 144 -18.73 6.35 8.37
CA THR A 144 -18.51 7.73 7.92
C THR A 144 -18.21 7.77 6.42
N LEU A 145 -17.34 6.90 5.94
CA LEU A 145 -17.01 6.79 4.52
C LEU A 145 -18.24 6.40 3.69
N ASP A 146 -19.01 5.42 4.13
CA ASP A 146 -20.23 4.95 3.45
C ASP A 146 -21.27 6.07 3.31
N SER A 147 -21.46 6.87 4.34
CA SER A 147 -22.39 8.02 4.29
C SER A 147 -22.03 9.08 3.25
N LEU A 148 -20.86 9.00 2.65
CA LEU A 148 -20.31 9.89 1.65
C LEU A 148 -20.07 9.20 0.30
N ASP A 149 -20.56 7.97 0.12
CA ASP A 149 -20.31 7.10 -1.05
C ASP A 149 -18.80 6.85 -1.28
N LEU A 150 -18.04 6.68 -0.17
CA LEU A 150 -16.59 6.46 -0.16
C LEU A 150 -16.19 5.11 0.43
N THR A 151 -17.10 4.14 0.47
CA THR A 151 -16.81 2.81 1.00
C THR A 151 -15.67 2.16 0.25
N PRO A 152 -14.57 1.71 0.94
CA PRO A 152 -13.50 0.98 0.28
C PRO A 152 -13.93 -0.45 -0.06
N GLU A 153 -13.32 -1.03 -1.09
CA GLU A 153 -13.55 -2.43 -1.48
C GLU A 153 -12.67 -3.39 -0.69
N ILE A 154 -11.49 -2.95 -0.24
CA ILE A 154 -10.57 -3.74 0.58
C ILE A 154 -10.16 -2.92 1.79
N VAL A 155 -10.13 -3.56 2.96
CA VAL A 155 -9.67 -2.95 4.22
C VAL A 155 -8.49 -3.75 4.76
N GLN A 156 -7.38 -3.08 4.98
CA GLN A 156 -6.19 -3.63 5.62
C GLN A 156 -6.26 -3.37 7.13
N ILE A 157 -6.20 -4.43 7.93
CA ILE A 157 -6.24 -4.39 9.39
C ILE A 157 -4.82 -4.33 9.94
N GLY A 158 -4.32 -3.12 10.13
CA GLY A 158 -2.95 -2.83 10.53
C GLY A 158 -1.96 -2.86 9.37
N ASN A 159 -0.85 -2.12 9.50
CA ASN A 159 0.23 -2.07 8.54
C ASN A 159 1.45 -2.83 9.06
N GLU A 160 2.01 -3.73 8.23
CA GLU A 160 3.21 -4.52 8.54
C GLU A 160 3.21 -5.10 9.96
N ILE A 161 2.14 -5.83 10.27
CA ILE A 161 1.83 -6.36 11.60
C ILE A 161 2.69 -7.58 11.98
N ASN A 162 3.95 -7.60 11.55
CA ASN A 162 4.92 -8.63 11.93
C ASN A 162 5.06 -8.79 13.44
N PRO A 163 5.17 -7.68 14.24
CA PRO A 163 5.06 -7.74 15.69
C PRO A 163 3.60 -7.65 16.14
N MET A 164 3.39 -7.60 17.43
CA MET A 164 2.08 -7.35 18.03
C MET A 164 1.65 -5.90 17.76
N ILE A 165 0.37 -5.66 17.45
CA ILE A 165 -0.17 -4.32 17.22
C ILE A 165 -0.43 -3.56 18.53
N LEU A 166 -0.58 -2.24 18.45
CA LEU A 166 -0.98 -1.34 19.55
C LEU A 166 -0.07 -1.46 20.77
N GLN A 167 1.22 -1.24 20.60
CA GLN A 167 2.22 -1.26 21.65
C GLN A 167 2.64 0.15 22.05
N LYS A 168 3.39 0.28 23.13
CA LYS A 168 3.98 1.54 23.57
C LYS A 168 5.47 1.39 23.78
N GLY A 169 6.25 2.20 23.09
CA GLY A 169 7.70 2.19 23.19
C GLY A 169 8.33 0.96 22.55
N ASN A 170 9.17 0.23 23.29
CA ASN A 170 9.85 -0.93 22.75
C ASN A 170 8.87 -2.06 22.43
N LEU A 171 9.04 -2.67 21.25
CA LEU A 171 8.24 -3.81 20.85
C LEU A 171 8.44 -4.99 21.81
N GLN A 172 7.32 -5.57 22.22
CA GLN A 172 7.34 -6.80 23.02
C GLN A 172 7.55 -8.01 22.10
N TRP A 173 8.47 -8.88 22.50
CA TRP A 173 8.73 -10.13 21.83
C TRP A 173 9.03 -11.24 22.86
N PRO A 174 8.49 -12.46 22.72
CA PRO A 174 7.61 -12.92 21.63
C PRO A 174 6.24 -12.26 21.64
N ILE A 175 5.49 -12.41 20.54
CA ILE A 175 4.11 -11.93 20.43
C ILE A 175 3.26 -12.60 21.52
N ASP A 176 2.51 -11.80 22.28
CA ASP A 176 1.39 -12.26 23.10
C ASP A 176 0.18 -12.50 22.18
N TRP A 177 -0.01 -13.74 21.78
CA TRP A 177 -1.07 -14.10 20.86
C TRP A 177 -2.48 -14.06 21.48
N ASP A 178 -2.63 -14.20 22.80
CA ASP A 178 -3.93 -14.03 23.43
C ASP A 178 -4.43 -12.59 23.22
N ARG A 179 -3.55 -11.63 23.44
CA ARG A 179 -3.83 -10.21 23.18
C ARG A 179 -3.93 -9.89 21.69
N ASN A 180 -2.94 -10.29 20.89
CA ASN A 180 -2.83 -9.88 19.48
C ASN A 180 -4.00 -10.43 18.64
N SER A 181 -4.37 -11.70 18.86
CA SER A 181 -5.51 -12.31 18.16
C SER A 181 -6.84 -11.67 18.53
N LEU A 182 -7.03 -11.30 19.80
CA LEU A 182 -8.22 -10.57 20.25
C LEU A 182 -8.34 -9.23 19.50
N LEU A 183 -7.25 -8.46 19.43
CA LEU A 183 -7.25 -7.15 18.77
C LEU A 183 -7.50 -7.27 17.28
N LEU A 184 -6.78 -8.15 16.58
CA LEU A 184 -6.96 -8.38 15.13
C LEU A 184 -8.39 -8.83 14.81
N ASN A 185 -8.93 -9.80 15.58
CA ASN A 185 -10.28 -10.27 15.38
C ASN A 185 -11.33 -9.18 15.66
N LYS A 186 -11.07 -8.20 16.53
CA LYS A 186 -11.96 -7.06 16.72
C LYS A 186 -12.00 -6.12 15.52
N GLY A 187 -10.87 -5.89 14.86
CA GLY A 187 -10.82 -5.16 13.59
C GLY A 187 -11.58 -5.90 12.48
N ILE A 188 -11.33 -7.19 12.34
CA ILE A 188 -12.02 -8.07 11.39
C ILE A 188 -13.53 -8.07 11.63
N GLU A 189 -13.96 -8.28 12.89
CA GLU A 189 -15.36 -8.26 13.30
C GLU A 189 -16.05 -6.94 12.93
N ALA A 190 -15.38 -5.80 13.10
CA ALA A 190 -15.92 -4.50 12.76
C ALA A 190 -16.23 -4.38 11.27
N VAL A 191 -15.31 -4.83 10.39
CA VAL A 191 -15.50 -4.81 8.93
C VAL A 191 -16.62 -5.77 8.53
N ARG A 192 -16.65 -7.00 9.07
CA ARG A 192 -17.70 -7.98 8.75
C ARG A 192 -19.07 -7.51 9.18
N ASN A 193 -19.19 -6.97 10.39
CA ASN A 193 -20.46 -6.44 10.90
C ASN A 193 -20.95 -5.24 10.10
N PHE A 194 -20.03 -4.37 9.67
CA PHE A 194 -20.35 -3.26 8.77
C PHE A 194 -20.87 -3.78 7.42
N SER A 195 -20.17 -4.72 6.81
CA SER A 195 -20.52 -5.32 5.51
C SER A 195 -21.92 -5.96 5.55
N VAL A 196 -22.22 -6.72 6.58
CA VAL A 196 -23.57 -7.34 6.76
C VAL A 196 -24.65 -6.27 6.92
N GLY A 197 -24.37 -5.23 7.70
CA GLY A 197 -25.34 -4.15 7.98
C GLY A 197 -25.68 -3.28 6.79
N THR A 198 -24.74 -3.10 5.85
CA THR A 198 -24.89 -2.23 4.67
C THR A 198 -25.03 -2.98 3.36
N GLN A 199 -24.85 -4.32 3.36
CA GLN A 199 -24.77 -5.17 2.17
C GLN A 199 -23.59 -4.83 1.23
N ASN A 200 -22.59 -4.10 1.74
CA ASN A 200 -21.32 -3.87 1.03
C ASN A 200 -20.44 -5.11 1.17
N ASN A 201 -19.80 -5.52 0.08
CA ASN A 201 -18.85 -6.64 0.11
C ASN A 201 -17.43 -6.10 0.27
N ILE A 202 -16.99 -5.88 1.53
CA ILE A 202 -15.63 -5.43 1.83
C ILE A 202 -14.76 -6.63 2.12
N GLU A 203 -13.66 -6.77 1.39
CA GLU A 203 -12.66 -7.80 1.63
C GLU A 203 -11.63 -7.32 2.68
N ILE A 204 -11.12 -8.24 3.48
CA ILE A 204 -10.20 -7.96 4.58
C ILE A 204 -8.80 -8.46 4.25
N MET A 205 -7.80 -7.61 4.46
CA MET A 205 -6.39 -7.92 4.27
C MET A 205 -5.63 -7.88 5.60
N LEU A 206 -4.72 -8.83 5.78
CA LEU A 206 -3.66 -8.79 6.80
C LEU A 206 -2.32 -8.60 6.09
N HIS A 207 -1.50 -7.66 6.55
CA HIS A 207 -0.29 -7.21 5.87
C HIS A 207 0.97 -7.49 6.69
N ILE A 208 1.90 -8.24 6.10
CA ILE A 208 3.17 -8.65 6.69
C ILE A 208 4.34 -8.14 5.83
N ALA A 209 5.33 -7.54 6.48
CA ALA A 209 6.57 -7.16 5.80
C ALA A 209 7.42 -8.39 5.49
N GLN A 210 7.81 -8.48 4.25
CA GLN A 210 8.70 -9.47 3.64
C GLN A 210 8.16 -10.92 3.64
N PRO A 211 8.22 -11.61 2.50
CA PRO A 211 7.64 -12.95 2.31
C PRO A 211 8.17 -14.01 3.27
N GLU A 212 9.42 -13.93 3.70
CA GLU A 212 10.04 -14.86 4.65
C GLU A 212 9.35 -14.91 6.01
N ASN A 213 8.70 -13.84 6.41
CA ASN A 213 7.96 -13.75 7.67
C ASN A 213 6.56 -14.34 7.55
N GLY A 214 6.02 -14.42 6.32
CA GLY A 214 4.62 -14.73 6.08
C GLY A 214 4.20 -16.11 6.61
N ILE A 215 4.94 -17.20 6.24
CA ILE A 215 4.56 -18.57 6.64
C ILE A 215 4.48 -18.67 8.16
N TRP A 216 5.54 -18.28 8.86
CA TRP A 216 5.56 -18.35 10.32
C TRP A 216 4.43 -17.53 10.94
N TRP A 217 4.23 -16.30 10.45
CA TRP A 217 3.24 -15.39 11.04
C TRP A 217 1.81 -15.92 10.85
N PHE A 218 1.45 -16.35 9.64
CA PHE A 218 0.11 -16.86 9.35
C PHE A 218 -0.15 -18.22 10.01
N ASP A 219 0.87 -19.06 10.22
CA ASP A 219 0.75 -20.28 11.03
C ASP A 219 0.38 -19.95 12.48
N GLN A 220 1.05 -18.98 13.08
CA GLN A 220 0.74 -18.51 14.42
C GLN A 220 -0.65 -17.87 14.49
N ALA A 221 -0.98 -17.00 13.56
CA ALA A 221 -2.29 -16.36 13.47
C ALA A 221 -3.42 -17.38 13.38
N SER A 222 -3.28 -18.37 12.48
CA SER A 222 -4.25 -19.47 12.33
C SER A 222 -4.39 -20.32 13.58
N SER A 223 -3.28 -20.64 14.25
CA SER A 223 -3.27 -21.41 15.50
C SER A 223 -3.95 -20.66 16.66
N ASN A 224 -4.04 -19.33 16.56
CA ASN A 224 -4.68 -18.45 17.52
C ASN A 224 -6.04 -17.88 17.03
N ASN A 225 -6.68 -18.58 16.07
CA ASN A 225 -8.02 -18.27 15.56
C ASN A 225 -8.14 -16.92 14.82
N VAL A 226 -7.07 -16.40 14.22
CA VAL A 226 -7.13 -15.29 13.27
C VAL A 226 -7.20 -15.88 11.87
N VAL A 227 -8.43 -16.17 11.39
CA VAL A 227 -8.67 -16.93 10.14
C VAL A 227 -9.68 -16.27 9.20
N ASP A 228 -10.48 -15.30 9.67
CA ASP A 228 -11.52 -14.65 8.89
C ASP A 228 -11.01 -13.40 8.17
N TYR A 229 -10.06 -13.59 7.25
CA TYR A 229 -9.57 -12.59 6.32
C TYR A 229 -9.57 -13.17 4.89
N ASP A 230 -9.48 -12.31 3.88
CA ASP A 230 -9.60 -12.68 2.48
C ASP A 230 -8.25 -12.62 1.75
N TRP A 231 -7.37 -11.69 2.16
CA TRP A 231 -6.12 -11.38 1.51
C TRP A 231 -4.90 -11.52 2.43
N ILE A 232 -3.83 -12.06 1.87
CA ILE A 232 -2.47 -11.90 2.36
C ILE A 232 -1.86 -10.73 1.61
N GLY A 233 -1.54 -9.64 2.33
CA GLY A 233 -0.74 -8.52 1.85
C GLY A 233 0.72 -8.69 2.26
N LEU A 234 1.64 -8.39 1.36
CA LEU A 234 3.08 -8.44 1.63
C LEU A 234 3.76 -7.15 1.18
N SER A 235 4.69 -6.62 1.99
CA SER A 235 5.74 -5.75 1.46
C SER A 235 6.84 -6.63 0.85
N TYR A 236 7.34 -6.24 -0.31
CA TYR A 236 8.51 -6.87 -0.91
C TYR A 236 9.48 -5.82 -1.44
N TYR A 237 10.57 -5.68 -0.73
CA TYR A 237 11.72 -4.86 -1.13
C TYR A 237 12.96 -5.75 -1.18
N PRO A 238 13.62 -5.91 -2.34
CA PRO A 238 14.77 -6.81 -2.47
C PRO A 238 15.88 -6.56 -1.45
N GLN A 239 16.09 -5.29 -1.08
CA GLN A 239 17.10 -4.88 -0.09
C GLN A 239 16.90 -5.54 1.28
N TRP A 240 15.64 -5.78 1.68
CA TRP A 240 15.31 -6.27 3.02
C TRP A 240 14.78 -7.70 3.01
N SER A 241 14.62 -8.31 1.84
CA SER A 241 14.16 -9.69 1.70
C SER A 241 15.33 -10.67 1.54
N GLN A 242 15.14 -11.89 2.07
CA GLN A 242 16.03 -13.01 1.81
C GLN A 242 15.81 -13.63 0.43
N TYR A 243 14.70 -13.28 -0.23
CA TYR A 243 14.34 -13.76 -1.55
C TYR A 243 14.61 -12.70 -2.61
N ASN A 244 15.15 -13.15 -3.73
CA ASN A 244 15.23 -12.37 -4.97
C ASN A 244 14.16 -12.84 -5.97
N LEU A 245 14.01 -12.14 -7.09
CA LEU A 245 12.97 -12.47 -8.08
C LEU A 245 13.02 -13.91 -8.57
N SER A 246 14.23 -14.51 -8.68
CA SER A 246 14.39 -15.88 -9.21
C SER A 246 13.92 -16.99 -8.26
N ASN A 247 13.78 -16.71 -6.96
CA ASN A 247 13.36 -17.68 -5.96
C ASN A 247 12.12 -17.27 -5.16
N LEU A 248 11.46 -16.16 -5.52
CA LEU A 248 10.30 -15.62 -4.84
C LEU A 248 9.00 -16.38 -5.18
N GLU A 249 8.83 -16.83 -6.43
CA GLU A 249 7.60 -17.47 -6.91
C GLU A 249 7.16 -18.68 -6.05
N PRO A 250 8.04 -19.64 -5.68
CA PRO A 250 7.64 -20.76 -4.82
C PRO A 250 7.14 -20.34 -3.45
N VAL A 251 7.68 -19.26 -2.89
CA VAL A 251 7.30 -18.74 -1.56
C VAL A 251 5.90 -18.13 -1.62
N LEU A 252 5.63 -17.31 -2.62
CA LEU A 252 4.31 -16.71 -2.84
C LEU A 252 3.25 -17.78 -3.12
N THR A 253 3.59 -18.78 -3.95
CA THR A 253 2.72 -19.93 -4.24
C THR A 253 2.39 -20.70 -2.96
N ASN A 254 3.41 -20.96 -2.12
CA ASN A 254 3.23 -21.67 -0.86
C ASN A 254 2.30 -20.90 0.10
N LEU A 255 2.55 -19.60 0.30
CA LEU A 255 1.69 -18.74 1.12
C LEU A 255 0.23 -18.80 0.66
N ARG A 256 -0.01 -18.54 -0.62
CA ARG A 256 -1.35 -18.52 -1.20
C ARG A 256 -2.07 -19.86 -1.04
N THR A 257 -1.39 -20.97 -1.33
CA THR A 257 -2.01 -22.31 -1.33
C THR A 257 -2.20 -22.86 0.09
N THR A 258 -1.25 -22.62 1.01
CA THR A 258 -1.33 -23.10 2.39
C THR A 258 -2.54 -22.52 3.11
N TYR A 259 -2.79 -21.22 2.96
CA TYR A 259 -3.89 -20.53 3.67
C TYR A 259 -5.15 -20.41 2.82
N ASN A 260 -5.10 -20.76 1.53
CA ASN A 260 -6.21 -20.62 0.58
C ASN A 260 -6.79 -19.20 0.59
N LYS A 261 -5.91 -18.20 0.51
CA LYS A 261 -6.24 -16.76 0.47
C LYS A 261 -5.77 -16.13 -0.83
N LYS A 262 -6.38 -15.03 -1.22
CA LYS A 262 -5.84 -14.15 -2.25
C LYS A 262 -4.51 -13.58 -1.76
N LEU A 263 -3.58 -13.28 -2.67
CA LEU A 263 -2.27 -12.73 -2.32
C LEU A 263 -1.97 -11.50 -3.17
N MET A 264 -1.50 -10.45 -2.52
CA MET A 264 -1.09 -9.19 -3.15
C MET A 264 0.24 -8.73 -2.54
N ILE A 265 1.17 -8.29 -3.37
CA ILE A 265 2.27 -7.43 -2.91
C ILE A 265 1.69 -6.01 -2.84
N VAL A 266 1.51 -5.50 -1.62
CA VAL A 266 0.88 -4.19 -1.36
C VAL A 266 1.88 -3.06 -1.19
N GLU A 267 3.18 -3.41 -1.09
CA GLU A 267 4.28 -2.44 -1.09
C GLU A 267 5.48 -3.00 -1.83
N THR A 268 5.92 -2.26 -2.82
CA THR A 268 7.22 -2.39 -3.46
C THR A 268 7.63 -1.06 -4.07
N ALA A 269 8.92 -0.84 -4.25
CA ALA A 269 9.45 0.24 -5.06
C ALA A 269 10.85 -0.11 -5.54
N TYR A 270 11.32 0.63 -6.54
CA TYR A 270 12.67 0.46 -7.08
C TYR A 270 13.22 1.79 -7.59
N PRO A 271 14.49 2.14 -7.35
CA PRO A 271 15.03 3.43 -7.76
C PRO A 271 15.23 3.53 -9.29
N PHE A 272 14.79 4.65 -9.87
CA PHE A 272 15.09 4.99 -11.25
C PHE A 272 16.40 5.78 -11.39
N THR A 273 16.97 6.24 -10.28
CA THR A 273 18.24 6.95 -10.18
C THR A 273 18.83 6.77 -8.79
N LEU A 274 20.12 7.03 -8.61
CA LEU A 274 20.76 7.12 -7.29
C LEU A 274 21.02 8.58 -6.86
N GLN A 275 20.54 9.54 -7.62
CA GLN A 275 20.68 10.96 -7.30
C GLN A 275 19.53 11.42 -6.42
N ASN A 276 19.83 12.16 -5.37
CA ASN A 276 18.82 12.90 -4.58
C ASN A 276 18.46 14.19 -5.33
N ASN A 277 17.20 14.55 -5.34
CA ASN A 277 16.73 15.82 -5.89
C ASN A 277 16.69 16.94 -4.82
N ASP A 278 16.74 16.57 -3.56
CA ASP A 278 16.74 17.49 -2.43
C ASP A 278 17.80 17.11 -1.38
N SER A 279 17.71 17.66 -0.17
CA SER A 279 18.65 17.40 0.91
C SER A 279 18.32 16.16 1.75
N ALA A 280 17.15 15.54 1.54
CA ALA A 280 16.77 14.32 2.22
C ALA A 280 17.54 13.13 1.60
N ASN A 281 18.07 12.26 2.47
CA ASN A 281 18.74 11.05 1.98
C ASN A 281 17.69 10.03 1.56
N ASN A 282 17.81 9.50 0.35
CA ASN A 282 16.95 8.43 -0.12
C ASN A 282 17.17 7.13 0.65
N ILE A 283 16.07 6.45 0.99
CA ILE A 283 16.08 5.17 1.72
C ILE A 283 16.55 4.04 0.80
N LEU A 284 16.13 4.06 -0.48
CA LEU A 284 16.59 3.11 -1.48
C LEU A 284 17.86 3.65 -2.16
N ASP A 285 18.99 3.07 -1.84
CA ASP A 285 20.32 3.46 -2.34
C ASP A 285 20.92 2.37 -3.26
N SER A 286 22.23 2.38 -3.45
CA SER A 286 22.92 1.40 -4.29
C SER A 286 22.82 -0.05 -3.75
N GLN A 287 22.53 -0.24 -2.47
CA GLN A 287 22.35 -1.57 -1.87
C GLN A 287 20.97 -2.15 -2.20
N SER A 288 20.02 -1.31 -2.60
CA SER A 288 18.68 -1.72 -3.05
C SER A 288 18.68 -2.37 -4.43
N LEU A 289 19.77 -2.23 -5.19
CA LEU A 289 19.82 -2.64 -6.58
C LEU A 289 20.07 -4.15 -6.71
N LEU A 290 19.29 -4.78 -7.58
CA LEU A 290 19.59 -6.10 -8.12
C LEU A 290 20.54 -5.95 -9.33
N VAL A 291 21.42 -6.93 -9.53
CA VAL A 291 22.50 -6.88 -10.54
C VAL A 291 21.98 -6.59 -11.95
N ASP A 292 20.82 -7.15 -12.30
CA ASP A 292 20.25 -7.07 -13.65
C ASP A 292 19.38 -5.82 -13.87
N TYR A 293 19.10 -5.03 -12.81
CA TYR A 293 18.21 -3.88 -12.87
C TYR A 293 18.96 -2.62 -12.37
N PRO A 294 19.66 -1.89 -13.24
CA PRO A 294 20.37 -0.67 -12.84
C PRO A 294 19.38 0.44 -12.45
N ALA A 295 19.82 1.39 -11.59
CA ALA A 295 19.05 2.57 -11.24
C ALA A 295 18.87 3.51 -12.43
N THR A 296 17.98 3.16 -13.34
CA THR A 296 17.55 3.91 -14.52
C THR A 296 16.05 3.73 -14.70
N GLN A 297 15.39 4.62 -15.43
CA GLN A 297 13.96 4.48 -15.73
C GLN A 297 13.63 3.13 -16.40
N GLN A 298 14.54 2.61 -17.26
CA GLN A 298 14.37 1.30 -17.86
C GLN A 298 14.56 0.17 -16.85
N GLY A 299 15.61 0.24 -16.01
CA GLY A 299 15.85 -0.79 -14.98
C GLY A 299 14.74 -0.85 -13.95
N GLN A 300 14.15 0.29 -13.57
CA GLN A 300 12.95 0.34 -12.72
C GLN A 300 11.76 -0.38 -13.39
N LEU A 301 11.50 -0.09 -14.66
CA LEU A 301 10.43 -0.75 -15.43
C LEU A 301 10.68 -2.25 -15.54
N ASP A 302 11.89 -2.67 -15.91
CA ASP A 302 12.23 -4.08 -16.10
C ASP A 302 12.06 -4.88 -14.79
N TYR A 303 12.47 -4.30 -13.65
CA TYR A 303 12.23 -4.87 -12.31
C TYR A 303 10.73 -5.05 -12.03
N LEU A 304 9.92 -4.04 -12.29
CA LEU A 304 8.48 -4.09 -12.01
C LEU A 304 7.75 -5.10 -12.89
N LEU A 305 8.14 -5.21 -14.16
CA LEU A 305 7.58 -6.19 -15.08
C LEU A 305 7.94 -7.62 -14.67
N GLU A 306 9.18 -7.87 -14.25
CA GLU A 306 9.59 -9.18 -13.76
C GLU A 306 8.88 -9.53 -12.45
N LEU A 307 8.78 -8.61 -11.50
CA LEU A 307 8.04 -8.84 -10.25
C LEU A 307 6.55 -9.13 -10.51
N LYS A 308 5.93 -8.39 -11.43
CA LYS A 308 4.54 -8.64 -11.88
C LYS A 308 4.41 -10.07 -12.43
N GLN A 309 5.33 -10.49 -13.29
CA GLN A 309 5.32 -11.84 -13.88
C GLN A 309 5.49 -12.93 -12.82
N VAL A 310 6.45 -12.77 -11.89
CA VAL A 310 6.66 -13.70 -10.76
C VAL A 310 5.39 -13.83 -9.92
N LEU A 311 4.75 -12.71 -9.64
CA LEU A 311 3.51 -12.69 -8.84
C LEU A 311 2.35 -13.37 -9.60
N GLN A 312 2.18 -13.11 -10.89
CA GLN A 312 1.18 -13.77 -11.73
C GLN A 312 1.41 -15.29 -11.82
N ASN A 313 2.65 -15.73 -12.01
CA ASN A 313 3.02 -17.13 -12.05
C ASN A 313 2.69 -17.85 -10.73
N SER A 314 2.86 -17.17 -9.59
CA SER A 314 2.48 -17.72 -8.28
C SER A 314 0.96 -17.80 -8.06
N GLY A 315 0.16 -17.23 -8.98
CA GLY A 315 -1.28 -17.06 -8.84
C GLY A 315 -1.66 -15.91 -7.91
N GLY A 316 -0.75 -14.97 -7.66
CA GLY A 316 -1.05 -13.72 -6.96
C GLY A 316 -2.02 -12.84 -7.75
N SER A 317 -2.70 -11.95 -7.07
CA SER A 317 -3.84 -11.20 -7.61
C SER A 317 -3.63 -9.68 -7.62
N GLY A 318 -2.44 -9.18 -7.28
CA GLY A 318 -2.18 -7.74 -7.37
C GLY A 318 -0.79 -7.30 -6.91
N LEU A 319 -0.36 -6.18 -7.47
CA LEU A 319 0.91 -5.52 -7.19
C LEU A 319 0.65 -4.02 -7.01
N VAL A 320 1.00 -3.47 -5.85
CA VAL A 320 0.87 -2.05 -5.53
C VAL A 320 2.26 -1.43 -5.40
N TYR A 321 2.49 -0.35 -6.14
CA TYR A 321 3.69 0.46 -5.98
C TYR A 321 3.51 1.42 -4.80
N TRP A 322 4.47 1.41 -3.85
CA TRP A 322 4.41 2.26 -2.67
C TRP A 322 4.94 3.66 -2.96
N GLU A 323 4.10 4.67 -2.71
CA GLU A 323 4.36 6.11 -2.81
C GLU A 323 5.04 6.53 -4.14
N PRO A 324 4.48 6.13 -5.30
CA PRO A 324 5.07 6.43 -6.61
C PRO A 324 5.08 7.93 -6.95
N ALA A 325 4.39 8.75 -6.16
CA ALA A 325 4.22 10.18 -6.36
C ALA A 325 4.78 11.02 -5.19
N TRP A 326 5.55 10.43 -4.27
CA TRP A 326 6.21 11.20 -3.20
C TRP A 326 7.46 11.91 -3.71
N VAL A 327 7.24 12.96 -4.49
CA VAL A 327 8.29 13.76 -5.14
C VAL A 327 8.90 14.78 -4.17
N SER A 328 10.06 15.33 -4.53
CA SER A 328 10.71 16.42 -3.79
C SER A 328 9.87 17.69 -3.84
N THR A 329 9.55 18.25 -2.68
CA THR A 329 8.86 19.54 -2.52
C THR A 329 9.48 20.35 -1.38
N THR A 330 8.92 21.51 -1.09
CA THR A 330 9.32 22.31 0.07
C THR A 330 8.71 21.84 1.39
N CYS A 331 7.88 20.81 1.37
CA CYS A 331 7.28 20.22 2.57
C CYS A 331 8.31 19.56 3.48
N SER A 332 8.00 19.59 4.76
CA SER A 332 8.76 18.90 5.80
C SER A 332 8.00 17.69 6.29
N THR A 333 8.68 16.58 6.37
CA THR A 333 8.20 15.36 7.06
C THR A 333 8.74 15.35 8.51
N LEU A 334 8.43 14.28 9.27
CA LEU A 334 9.04 14.05 10.59
C LEU A 334 10.58 13.96 10.55
N TRP A 335 11.14 13.63 9.40
CA TRP A 335 12.58 13.37 9.21
C TRP A 335 13.32 14.55 8.57
N GLY A 336 12.63 15.63 8.19
CA GLY A 336 13.21 16.81 7.57
C GLY A 336 12.49 17.29 6.32
N ASN A 337 13.13 18.19 5.59
CA ASN A 337 12.61 18.75 4.34
C ASN A 337 12.93 17.82 3.18
N GLY A 338 11.98 17.66 2.28
CA GLY A 338 12.13 16.89 1.05
C GLY A 338 11.57 15.47 1.14
N SER A 339 11.85 14.68 0.11
CA SER A 339 11.39 13.31 -0.02
C SER A 339 12.53 12.32 0.17
N HIS A 340 12.38 11.39 1.11
CA HIS A 340 13.30 10.25 1.25
C HIS A 340 13.08 9.16 0.21
N TRP A 341 12.28 9.46 -0.82
CA TRP A 341 11.80 8.49 -1.83
C TRP A 341 11.86 9.04 -3.27
N ASP A 342 12.38 10.25 -3.44
CA ASP A 342 12.33 10.98 -4.71
C ASP A 342 13.00 10.24 -5.87
N ASN A 343 13.97 9.38 -5.56
CA ASN A 343 14.66 8.54 -6.53
C ASN A 343 13.93 7.26 -6.92
N ALA A 344 12.84 6.93 -6.19
CA ALA A 344 12.05 5.72 -6.41
C ALA A 344 10.60 6.02 -6.84
N THR A 345 10.27 7.29 -7.12
CA THR A 345 8.97 7.66 -7.66
C THR A 345 8.81 7.20 -9.13
N LEU A 346 7.57 7.25 -9.64
CA LEU A 346 7.28 7.08 -11.07
C LEU A 346 7.19 8.43 -11.80
N PHE A 347 7.73 9.46 -11.17
CA PHE A 347 7.95 10.80 -11.74
C PHE A 347 9.41 11.18 -11.57
N ASP A 348 9.96 11.88 -12.56
CA ASP A 348 11.32 12.40 -12.50
C ASP A 348 11.40 13.67 -11.64
N HIS A 349 12.59 14.22 -11.51
CA HIS A 349 12.85 15.42 -10.71
C HIS A 349 12.19 16.71 -11.27
N GLU A 350 11.55 16.65 -12.45
CA GLU A 350 10.74 17.71 -13.04
C GLU A 350 9.23 17.39 -12.97
N PHE A 351 8.86 16.40 -12.14
CA PHE A 351 7.49 15.91 -11.94
C PHE A 351 6.86 15.28 -13.19
N LYS A 352 7.67 14.88 -14.15
CA LYS A 352 7.20 14.23 -15.36
C LYS A 352 7.18 12.71 -15.16
N ALA A 353 6.11 12.08 -15.60
CA ALA A 353 5.98 10.62 -15.58
C ALA A 353 7.17 9.95 -16.27
N THR A 354 7.80 9.02 -15.54
CA THR A 354 8.93 8.22 -16.01
C THR A 354 8.45 7.02 -16.82
N LYS A 355 9.42 6.33 -17.42
CA LYS A 355 9.15 5.08 -18.14
C LYS A 355 8.61 3.97 -17.20
N GLY A 356 8.92 4.02 -15.90
CA GLY A 356 8.38 3.11 -14.90
C GLY A 356 6.86 3.05 -14.88
N LEU A 357 6.15 4.13 -15.26
CA LEU A 357 4.69 4.15 -15.34
C LEU A 357 4.12 3.15 -16.36
N GLU A 358 4.92 2.72 -17.36
CA GLU A 358 4.48 1.76 -18.37
C GLU A 358 4.19 0.36 -17.79
N PHE A 359 4.61 0.04 -16.56
CA PHE A 359 4.32 -1.26 -15.95
C PHE A 359 2.82 -1.47 -15.68
N TYR A 360 2.02 -0.38 -15.59
CA TYR A 360 0.56 -0.46 -15.48
C TYR A 360 -0.13 -0.86 -16.79
N CYS A 361 0.56 -0.73 -17.92
CA CYS A 361 -0.02 -1.11 -19.21
C CYS A 361 -0.27 -2.62 -19.25
N ASP A 362 -1.50 -3.00 -19.58
CA ASP A 362 -1.84 -4.40 -19.82
C ASP A 362 -1.34 -4.76 -21.23
N ASN A 363 -0.19 -5.43 -21.29
CA ASN A 363 0.37 -5.98 -22.53
C ASN A 363 -0.15 -7.42 -22.71
N ASN A 364 -1.47 -7.61 -22.75
CA ASN A 364 -2.07 -8.87 -23.23
C ASN A 364 -1.97 -9.00 -24.75
#